data_0404285938b0c267e3f6084966197272
#
_entry.id   0404285938b0c267e3f6084966197272
#
_cell.length_a   1.000
_cell.length_b   1.000
_cell.length_c   1.000
_cell.angle_alpha   90.00
_cell.angle_beta   90.00
_cell.angle_gamma   90.00
#
_symmetry.space_group_name_H-M   'P 1'
#
loop_
_entity.id
_entity.type
_entity.pdbx_description
1 polymer ?
#
loop_
_entity_poly.entity_id
_entity_poly.type
_entity_poly.pdbx_seq_one_letter_code
_entity_poly.pdbx_strand_id
1 'polypeptide(L)'
;RVRVRPPRRPDLLVAVGLINNAVTTSGVANSFALMIAQWSQGSLLIALILIALASLVLGMGVPVTAAYIVLAILSAPALSGMLADGLIVDQLVAGITDPAKAAMFALADSPLVAKVAGGMTPEEAQQLVGSLPFELAVVVRPALVDPAAMTTFLLTAHLIIFWLSQDSNVTPPVCLAAFTA
;
A
#
# COMPACT_ATOMS: atom_id res chain seq x y z
N ARG A 1 -40.69 -17.22 12.20
CA ARG A 1 -39.25 -17.48 11.94
C ARG A 1 -38.94 -16.98 10.54
N VAL A 2 -38.23 -15.84 10.45
CA VAL A 2 -37.76 -15.31 9.16
C VAL A 2 -36.62 -16.23 8.67
N ARG A 3 -36.87 -16.95 7.57
CA ARG A 3 -35.86 -17.76 6.91
C ARG A 3 -34.95 -16.82 6.10
N VAL A 4 -33.83 -16.40 6.68
CA VAL A 4 -32.79 -15.68 5.94
C VAL A 4 -32.15 -16.65 4.96
N ARG A 5 -32.38 -16.44 3.65
CA ARG A 5 -31.69 -17.21 2.61
C ARG A 5 -30.21 -16.80 2.61
N PRO A 6 -29.25 -17.74 2.54
CA PRO A 6 -27.86 -17.38 2.35
C PRO A 6 -27.70 -16.58 1.05
N PRO A 7 -26.87 -15.51 1.06
CA PRO A 7 -26.65 -14.71 -0.14
C PRO A 7 -26.07 -15.59 -1.25
N ARG A 8 -26.57 -15.39 -2.47
CA ARG A 8 -26.03 -16.08 -3.64
C ARG A 8 -24.66 -15.49 -3.99
N ARG A 9 -23.75 -16.30 -4.59
CA ARG A 9 -22.42 -15.85 -5.01
C ARG A 9 -22.42 -14.53 -5.81
N PRO A 10 -23.35 -14.31 -6.78
CA PRO A 10 -23.42 -13.03 -7.49
C PRO A 10 -23.76 -11.85 -6.58
N ASP A 11 -24.61 -12.04 -5.57
CA ASP A 11 -24.97 -10.95 -4.63
C ASP A 11 -23.76 -10.50 -3.82
N LEU A 12 -22.89 -11.43 -3.42
CA LEU A 12 -21.63 -11.12 -2.71
C LEU A 12 -20.65 -10.37 -3.60
N LEU A 13 -20.50 -10.78 -4.87
CA LEU A 13 -19.62 -10.10 -5.82
C LEU A 13 -20.08 -8.67 -6.09
N VAL A 14 -21.39 -8.46 -6.24
CA VAL A 14 -21.96 -7.10 -6.41
C VAL A 14 -21.72 -6.26 -5.16
N ALA A 15 -21.94 -6.80 -3.96
CA ALA A 15 -21.69 -6.07 -2.71
C ALA A 15 -20.23 -5.66 -2.56
N VAL A 16 -19.29 -6.57 -2.82
CA VAL A 16 -17.85 -6.28 -2.79
C VAL A 16 -17.48 -5.23 -3.84
N GLY A 17 -18.03 -5.36 -5.06
CA GLY A 17 -17.82 -4.37 -6.13
C GLY A 17 -18.33 -2.99 -5.78
N LEU A 18 -19.49 -2.88 -5.13
CA LEU A 18 -20.04 -1.60 -4.66
C LEU A 18 -19.17 -0.96 -3.57
N ILE A 19 -18.71 -1.75 -2.61
CA ILE A 19 -17.81 -1.27 -1.55
C ILE A 19 -16.49 -0.77 -2.17
N ASN A 20 -15.88 -1.56 -3.05
CA ASN A 20 -14.66 -1.17 -3.73
C ASN A 20 -14.84 0.12 -4.53
N ASN A 21 -15.92 0.22 -5.32
CA ASN A 21 -16.22 1.43 -6.08
C ASN A 21 -16.45 2.64 -5.17
N ALA A 22 -17.19 2.50 -4.07
CA ALA A 22 -17.40 3.57 -3.12
C ALA A 22 -16.10 4.06 -2.49
N VAL A 23 -15.19 3.15 -2.09
CA VAL A 23 -13.89 3.50 -1.50
C VAL A 23 -12.98 4.17 -2.53
N THR A 24 -12.94 3.67 -3.77
CA THR A 24 -12.09 4.25 -4.81
C THR A 24 -12.58 5.62 -5.28
N THR A 25 -13.90 5.78 -5.47
CA THR A 25 -14.48 7.06 -5.91
C THR A 25 -14.49 8.14 -4.83
N SER A 26 -14.56 7.75 -3.54
CA SER A 26 -14.47 8.69 -2.42
C SER A 26 -13.06 9.22 -2.17
N GLY A 27 -12.02 8.58 -2.73
CA GLY A 27 -10.63 8.92 -2.50
C GLY A 27 -10.10 8.55 -1.10
N VAL A 28 -10.89 7.88 -0.28
CA VAL A 28 -10.50 7.47 1.08
C VAL A 28 -9.26 6.57 1.05
N ALA A 29 -9.17 5.65 0.09
CA ALA A 29 -8.00 4.78 -0.06
C ALA A 29 -6.72 5.59 -0.32
N ASN A 30 -6.81 6.62 -1.18
CA ASN A 30 -5.69 7.50 -1.48
C ASN A 30 -5.29 8.34 -0.25
N SER A 31 -6.27 8.91 0.45
CA SER A 31 -6.01 9.69 1.68
C SER A 31 -5.37 8.82 2.76
N PHE A 32 -5.80 7.58 2.90
CA PHE A 32 -5.23 6.62 3.85
C PHE A 32 -3.79 6.26 3.47
N ALA A 33 -3.53 6.01 2.19
CA ALA A 33 -2.18 5.73 1.68
C ALA A 33 -1.22 6.89 1.94
N LEU A 34 -1.67 8.13 1.68
CA LEU A 34 -0.88 9.34 1.96
C LEU A 34 -0.62 9.51 3.46
N MET A 35 -1.61 9.25 4.31
CA MET A 35 -1.45 9.32 5.77
C MET A 35 -0.41 8.30 6.25
N ILE A 36 -0.45 7.06 5.77
CA ILE A 36 0.56 6.04 6.10
C ILE A 36 1.95 6.51 5.63
N ALA A 37 2.07 7.00 4.39
CA ALA A 37 3.34 7.47 3.85
C ALA A 37 3.93 8.62 4.67
N GLN A 38 3.11 9.60 5.07
CA GLN A 38 3.53 10.74 5.88
C GLN A 38 3.94 10.32 7.29
N TRP A 39 3.15 9.49 7.96
CA TRP A 39 3.43 9.09 9.35
C TRP A 39 4.58 8.08 9.44
N SER A 40 4.76 7.27 8.41
CA SER A 40 5.89 6.34 8.35
C SER A 40 7.22 7.00 8.00
N GLN A 41 7.20 8.26 7.53
CA GLN A 41 8.40 8.99 7.10
C GLN A 41 9.28 8.18 6.12
N GLY A 42 8.65 7.42 5.24
CA GLY A 42 9.32 6.53 4.29
C GLY A 42 9.83 5.21 4.89
N SER A 43 9.70 4.98 6.20
CA SER A 43 10.09 3.72 6.85
C SER A 43 9.03 2.65 6.66
N LEU A 44 9.38 1.58 5.93
CA LEU A 44 8.51 0.43 5.72
C LEU A 44 8.09 -0.22 7.06
N LEU A 45 9.01 -0.29 8.04
CA LEU A 45 8.72 -0.88 9.35
C LEU A 45 7.64 -0.09 10.10
N ILE A 46 7.72 1.23 10.10
CA ILE A 46 6.70 2.09 10.74
C ILE A 46 5.36 1.94 10.00
N ALA A 47 5.37 1.90 8.67
CA ALA A 47 4.17 1.66 7.88
C ALA A 47 3.50 0.33 8.24
N LEU A 48 4.27 -0.74 8.38
CA LEU A 48 3.77 -2.06 8.78
C LEU A 48 3.15 -2.03 10.19
N ILE A 49 3.76 -1.33 11.14
CA ILE A 49 3.21 -1.16 12.49
C ILE A 49 1.88 -0.40 12.44
N LEU A 50 1.79 0.69 11.65
CA LEU A 50 0.56 1.46 11.51
C LEU A 50 -0.57 0.62 10.91
N ILE A 51 -0.27 -0.19 9.89
CA ILE A 51 -1.24 -1.08 9.25
C ILE A 51 -1.65 -2.19 10.23
N ALA A 52 -0.72 -2.74 11.02
CA ALA A 52 -1.03 -3.73 12.04
C ALA A 52 -1.96 -3.17 13.12
N LEU A 53 -1.74 -1.93 13.57
CA LEU A 53 -2.65 -1.26 14.50
C LEU A 53 -4.03 -1.03 13.88
N ALA A 54 -4.09 -0.61 12.62
CA ALA A 54 -5.35 -0.46 11.91
C ALA A 54 -6.08 -1.81 11.75
N SER A 55 -5.34 -2.89 11.47
CA SER A 55 -5.86 -4.26 11.41
C SER A 55 -6.45 -4.71 12.74
N LEU A 56 -5.75 -4.44 13.83
CA LEU A 56 -6.23 -4.77 15.18
C LEU A 56 -7.57 -4.08 15.47
N VAL A 57 -7.67 -2.78 15.19
CA VAL A 57 -8.90 -2.00 15.43
C VAL A 57 -10.05 -2.52 14.56
N LEU A 58 -9.82 -2.76 13.28
CA LEU A 58 -10.83 -3.30 12.37
C LEU A 58 -11.20 -4.73 12.75
N GLY A 59 -10.23 -5.56 13.15
CA GLY A 59 -10.43 -6.94 13.56
C GLY A 59 -11.33 -7.10 14.79
N MET A 60 -11.42 -6.10 15.65
CA MET A 60 -12.34 -6.11 16.80
C MET A 60 -13.82 -6.06 16.41
N GLY A 61 -14.15 -5.60 15.20
CA GLY A 61 -15.54 -5.35 14.79
C GLY A 61 -16.05 -6.16 13.61
N VAL A 62 -15.16 -6.81 12.84
CA VAL A 62 -15.54 -7.49 11.58
C VAL A 62 -14.86 -8.84 11.43
N PRO A 63 -15.48 -9.79 10.68
CA PRO A 63 -14.83 -11.07 10.35
C PRO A 63 -13.57 -10.87 9.50
N VAL A 64 -12.64 -11.84 9.57
CA VAL A 64 -11.35 -11.83 8.85
C VAL A 64 -11.47 -11.43 7.38
N THR A 65 -12.42 -12.03 6.65
CA THR A 65 -12.60 -11.75 5.22
C THR A 65 -12.95 -10.28 4.97
N ALA A 66 -13.82 -9.71 5.81
CA ALA A 66 -14.19 -8.30 5.68
C ALA A 66 -13.03 -7.38 6.08
N ALA A 67 -12.32 -7.70 7.16
CA ALA A 67 -11.12 -6.99 7.59
C ALA A 67 -10.06 -6.98 6.49
N TYR A 68 -9.78 -8.14 5.89
CA TYR A 68 -8.84 -8.26 4.78
C TYR A 68 -9.25 -7.39 3.58
N ILE A 69 -10.50 -7.46 3.14
CA ILE A 69 -10.96 -6.70 1.96
C ILE A 69 -10.76 -5.19 2.20
N VAL A 70 -11.21 -4.70 3.35
CA VAL A 70 -11.10 -3.27 3.69
C VAL A 70 -9.63 -2.85 3.79
N LEU A 71 -8.82 -3.59 4.54
CA LEU A 71 -7.39 -3.28 4.70
C LEU A 71 -6.63 -3.37 3.36
N ALA A 72 -6.93 -4.37 2.53
CA ALA A 72 -6.28 -4.52 1.23
C ALA A 72 -6.56 -3.33 0.32
N ILE A 73 -7.82 -2.88 0.23
CA ILE A 73 -8.19 -1.71 -0.57
C ILE A 73 -7.48 -0.44 -0.07
N LEU A 74 -7.38 -0.27 1.25
CA LEU A 74 -6.80 0.93 1.85
C LEU A 74 -5.27 0.93 1.87
N SER A 75 -4.63 -0.22 2.13
CA SER A 75 -3.21 -0.29 2.48
C SER A 75 -2.33 -0.93 1.41
N ALA A 76 -2.85 -1.81 0.54
CA ALA A 76 -2.02 -2.49 -0.45
C ALA A 76 -1.36 -1.52 -1.44
N PRO A 77 -2.03 -0.47 -1.94
CA PRO A 77 -1.39 0.52 -2.80
C PRO A 77 -0.24 1.26 -2.09
N ALA A 78 -0.41 1.60 -0.81
CA ALA A 78 0.62 2.28 -0.03
C ALA A 78 1.85 1.37 0.17
N LEU A 79 1.64 0.13 0.62
CA LEU A 79 2.74 -0.82 0.83
C LEU A 79 3.48 -1.16 -0.46
N SER A 80 2.75 -1.47 -1.54
CA SER A 80 3.38 -1.78 -2.83
C SER A 80 4.16 -0.58 -3.38
N GLY A 81 3.64 0.65 -3.18
CA GLY A 81 4.34 1.88 -3.51
C GLY A 81 5.64 2.04 -2.73
N MET A 82 5.62 1.83 -1.41
CA MET A 82 6.82 1.93 -0.57
C MET A 82 7.89 0.88 -0.92
N LEU A 83 7.46 -0.34 -1.29
CA LEU A 83 8.38 -1.38 -1.78
C LEU A 83 9.01 -0.98 -3.12
N ALA A 84 8.23 -0.37 -4.02
CA ALA A 84 8.74 0.17 -5.27
C ALA A 84 9.71 1.34 -5.04
N ASP A 85 9.40 2.22 -4.10
CA ASP A 85 10.26 3.35 -3.72
C ASP A 85 11.62 2.86 -3.21
N GLY A 86 11.68 1.73 -2.49
CA GLY A 86 12.94 1.10 -2.08
C GLY A 86 13.82 0.74 -3.28
N LEU A 87 13.27 0.12 -4.32
CA LEU A 87 14.03 -0.17 -5.55
C LEU A 87 14.44 1.11 -6.30
N ILE A 88 13.61 2.15 -6.28
CA ILE A 88 13.96 3.42 -6.92
C ILE A 88 15.12 4.07 -6.18
N VAL A 89 15.12 4.02 -4.84
CA VAL A 89 16.24 4.49 -4.02
C VAL A 89 17.53 3.77 -4.40
N ASP A 90 17.49 2.44 -4.52
CA ASP A 90 18.68 1.66 -4.92
C ASP A 90 19.19 2.05 -6.32
N GLN A 91 18.28 2.32 -7.28
CA GLN A 91 18.65 2.79 -8.62
C GLN A 91 19.24 4.21 -8.59
N LEU A 92 18.71 5.10 -7.74
CA LEU A 92 19.22 6.45 -7.57
C LEU A 92 20.61 6.46 -6.92
N VAL A 93 20.86 5.57 -5.98
CA VAL A 93 22.18 5.39 -5.36
C VAL A 93 23.20 4.90 -6.39
N ALA A 94 22.79 3.96 -7.25
CA ALA A 94 23.65 3.46 -8.33
C ALA A 94 23.87 4.47 -9.46
N GLY A 95 22.98 5.44 -9.60
CA GLY A 95 22.93 6.42 -10.69
C GLY A 95 22.14 5.90 -11.90
N ILE A 96 21.18 6.70 -12.36
CA ILE A 96 20.33 6.36 -13.51
C ILE A 96 21.01 6.84 -14.78
N THR A 97 21.59 5.91 -15.54
CA THR A 97 22.30 6.21 -16.79
C THR A 97 21.37 6.46 -17.99
N ASP A 98 20.13 5.98 -17.94
CA ASP A 98 19.14 6.21 -18.98
C ASP A 98 18.60 7.66 -18.89
N PRO A 99 18.89 8.52 -19.90
CA PRO A 99 18.48 9.91 -19.85
C PRO A 99 16.95 10.10 -19.85
N ALA A 100 16.19 9.17 -20.44
CA ALA A 100 14.73 9.23 -20.44
C ALA A 100 14.17 8.99 -19.03
N LYS A 101 14.73 8.05 -18.29
CA LYS A 101 14.37 7.78 -16.90
C LYS A 101 14.81 8.89 -15.96
N ALA A 102 16.02 9.42 -16.15
CA ALA A 102 16.52 10.54 -15.36
C ALA A 102 15.67 11.81 -15.56
N ALA A 103 15.20 12.07 -16.79
CA ALA A 103 14.35 13.21 -17.12
C ALA A 103 13.00 13.19 -16.39
N MET A 104 12.51 12.04 -15.95
CA MET A 104 11.26 11.96 -15.17
C MET A 104 11.34 12.69 -13.85
N PHE A 105 12.52 12.76 -13.26
CA PHE A 105 12.74 13.51 -12.02
C PHE A 105 12.87 15.02 -12.24
N ALA A 106 13.04 15.48 -13.49
CA ALA A 106 13.17 16.91 -13.80
C ALA A 106 11.92 17.74 -13.43
N LEU A 107 10.78 17.06 -13.25
CA LEU A 107 9.54 17.69 -12.79
C LEU A 107 9.46 17.77 -11.25
N ALA A 108 10.39 17.14 -10.53
CA ALA A 108 10.47 17.26 -9.09
C ALA A 108 11.16 18.58 -8.73
N ASP A 109 10.54 19.35 -7.85
CA ASP A 109 11.13 20.61 -7.34
C ASP A 109 12.16 20.29 -6.26
N SER A 110 13.31 19.72 -6.68
CA SER A 110 14.38 19.34 -5.77
C SER A 110 15.75 19.60 -6.37
N PRO A 111 16.68 20.19 -5.63
CA PRO A 111 18.08 20.38 -6.08
C PRO A 111 18.82 19.04 -6.27
N LEU A 112 18.31 17.94 -5.71
CA LEU A 112 18.90 16.61 -5.83
C LEU A 112 18.74 16.01 -7.23
N VAL A 113 17.82 16.54 -8.06
CA VAL A 113 17.59 16.07 -9.43
C VAL A 113 18.88 16.10 -10.27
N ALA A 114 19.74 17.06 -10.07
CA ALA A 114 21.02 17.17 -10.77
C ALA A 114 21.97 15.98 -10.49
N LYS A 115 21.77 15.25 -9.39
CA LYS A 115 22.61 14.10 -9.01
C LYS A 115 22.08 12.77 -9.51
N VAL A 116 20.86 12.71 -10.08
CA VAL A 116 20.19 11.46 -10.47
C VAL A 116 21.06 10.59 -11.40
N ALA A 117 21.77 11.19 -12.35
CA ALA A 117 22.61 10.47 -13.29
C ALA A 117 23.95 10.00 -12.69
N GLY A 118 24.48 10.74 -11.73
CA GLY A 118 25.81 10.48 -11.14
C GLY A 118 25.77 9.56 -9.91
N GLY A 119 24.58 9.23 -9.43
CA GLY A 119 24.39 8.54 -8.16
C GLY A 119 24.42 9.50 -6.97
N MET A 120 23.74 9.12 -5.89
CA MET A 120 23.61 9.91 -4.68
C MET A 120 23.69 9.03 -3.42
N THR A 121 23.79 9.66 -2.26
CA THR A 121 23.77 8.89 -1.01
C THR A 121 22.38 8.29 -0.76
N PRO A 122 22.26 7.19 0.01
CA PRO A 122 20.97 6.60 0.33
C PRO A 122 20.00 7.61 0.98
N GLU A 123 20.51 8.50 1.81
CA GLU A 123 19.72 9.56 2.47
C GLU A 123 19.18 10.57 1.47
N GLU A 124 20.01 11.02 0.52
CA GLU A 124 19.59 11.93 -0.54
C GLU A 124 18.57 11.29 -1.46
N ALA A 125 18.76 10.00 -1.80
CA ALA A 125 17.83 9.24 -2.61
C ALA A 125 16.45 9.08 -1.92
N GLN A 126 16.43 8.73 -0.64
CA GLN A 126 15.21 8.66 0.16
C GLN A 126 14.51 10.02 0.25
N GLN A 127 15.29 11.10 0.45
CA GLN A 127 14.74 12.44 0.49
C GLN A 127 14.13 12.86 -0.84
N LEU A 128 14.77 12.54 -1.96
CA LEU A 128 14.24 12.83 -3.29
C LEU A 128 12.93 12.06 -3.53
N VAL A 129 12.91 10.75 -3.29
CA VAL A 129 11.72 9.92 -3.46
C VAL A 129 10.59 10.35 -2.52
N GLY A 130 10.91 10.66 -1.27
CA GLY A 130 9.92 11.12 -0.28
C GLY A 130 9.35 12.53 -0.57
N SER A 131 10.06 13.36 -1.34
CA SER A 131 9.61 14.68 -1.76
C SER A 131 8.79 14.68 -3.06
N LEU A 132 8.72 13.52 -3.76
CA LEU A 132 7.95 13.43 -5.01
C LEU A 132 6.46 13.68 -4.76
N PRO A 133 5.83 14.61 -5.50
CA PRO A 133 4.38 14.72 -5.50
C PRO A 133 3.72 13.41 -5.88
N PHE A 134 2.56 13.13 -5.29
CA PHE A 134 1.83 11.87 -5.53
C PHE A 134 1.61 11.60 -7.02
N GLU A 135 1.22 12.63 -7.78
CA GLU A 135 0.98 12.54 -9.22
C GLU A 135 2.24 12.11 -9.99
N LEU A 136 3.39 12.59 -9.56
CA LEU A 136 4.67 12.25 -10.18
C LEU A 136 5.10 10.83 -9.78
N ALA A 137 4.91 10.44 -8.52
CA ALA A 137 5.22 9.09 -8.05
C ALA A 137 4.43 8.00 -8.81
N VAL A 138 3.16 8.27 -9.15
CA VAL A 138 2.33 7.37 -9.96
C VAL A 138 2.90 7.12 -11.37
N VAL A 139 3.61 8.10 -11.94
CA VAL A 139 4.24 7.99 -13.26
C VAL A 139 5.65 7.40 -13.17
N VAL A 140 6.42 7.82 -12.17
CA VAL A 140 7.82 7.41 -11.99
C VAL A 140 7.95 5.93 -11.62
N ARG A 141 7.11 5.43 -10.71
CA ARG A 141 7.17 4.03 -10.26
C ARG A 141 7.06 3.01 -11.40
N PRO A 142 6.01 3.02 -12.26
CA PRO A 142 5.89 2.04 -13.34
C PRO A 142 6.91 2.24 -14.47
N ALA A 143 7.55 3.39 -14.56
CA ALA A 143 8.56 3.66 -15.56
C ALA A 143 9.95 3.18 -15.14
N LEU A 144 10.26 3.18 -13.86
CA LEU A 144 11.54 2.77 -13.29
C LEU A 144 11.55 1.32 -12.81
N VAL A 145 10.41 0.83 -12.32
CA VAL A 145 10.27 -0.51 -11.76
C VAL A 145 9.67 -1.44 -12.81
N ASP A 146 10.30 -2.59 -12.99
CA ASP A 146 9.80 -3.61 -13.92
C ASP A 146 8.37 -4.07 -13.54
N PRO A 147 7.45 -4.25 -14.51
CA PRO A 147 6.09 -4.71 -14.26
C PRO A 147 5.99 -6.02 -13.46
N ALA A 148 6.94 -6.95 -13.63
CA ALA A 148 6.99 -8.18 -12.85
C ALA A 148 7.32 -7.90 -11.38
N ALA A 149 8.24 -6.98 -11.10
CA ALA A 149 8.56 -6.53 -9.74
C ALA A 149 7.37 -5.81 -9.10
N MET A 150 6.68 -4.92 -9.83
CA MET A 150 5.46 -4.26 -9.35
C MET A 150 4.37 -5.26 -8.97
N THR A 151 4.17 -6.30 -9.79
CA THR A 151 3.22 -7.38 -9.48
C THR A 151 3.64 -8.13 -8.21
N THR A 152 4.93 -8.42 -8.05
CA THR A 152 5.48 -9.09 -6.87
C THR A 152 5.27 -8.23 -5.61
N PHE A 153 5.50 -6.92 -5.68
CA PHE A 153 5.25 -6.01 -4.56
C PHE A 153 3.79 -5.94 -4.17
N LEU A 154 2.89 -5.91 -5.16
CA LEU A 154 1.45 -5.94 -4.90
C LEU A 154 1.04 -7.24 -4.22
N LEU A 155 1.51 -8.39 -4.69
CA LEU A 155 1.26 -9.69 -4.08
C LEU A 155 1.83 -9.75 -2.65
N THR A 156 3.04 -9.26 -2.44
CA THR A 156 3.68 -9.19 -1.13
C THR A 156 2.85 -8.33 -0.16
N ALA A 157 2.39 -7.17 -0.61
CA ALA A 157 1.52 -6.31 0.19
C ALA A 157 0.22 -7.02 0.58
N HIS A 158 -0.44 -7.71 -0.37
CA HIS A 158 -1.65 -8.48 -0.11
C HIS A 158 -1.40 -9.64 0.87
N LEU A 159 -0.28 -10.36 0.78
CA LEU A 159 0.07 -11.43 1.71
C LEU A 159 0.30 -10.90 3.13
N ILE A 160 1.01 -9.78 3.27
CA ILE A 160 1.23 -9.14 4.57
C ILE A 160 -0.11 -8.73 5.19
N ILE A 161 -0.97 -8.04 4.42
CA ILE A 161 -2.29 -7.59 4.88
C ILE A 161 -3.19 -8.79 5.22
N PHE A 162 -3.12 -9.86 4.45
CA PHE A 162 -3.85 -11.10 4.74
C PHE A 162 -3.43 -11.68 6.10
N TRP A 163 -2.13 -11.75 6.38
CA TRP A 163 -1.63 -12.20 7.68
C TRP A 163 -2.09 -11.29 8.82
N LEU A 164 -1.99 -9.98 8.66
CA LEU A 164 -2.43 -9.02 9.68
C LEU A 164 -3.94 -9.12 9.93
N SER A 165 -4.75 -9.38 8.90
CA SER A 165 -6.20 -9.52 9.07
C SER A 165 -6.61 -10.75 9.89
N GLN A 166 -5.72 -11.74 10.08
CA GLN A 166 -5.98 -12.89 10.94
C GLN A 166 -6.12 -12.51 12.42
N ASP A 167 -5.65 -11.33 12.83
CA ASP A 167 -5.81 -10.81 14.19
C ASP A 167 -7.29 -10.77 14.62
N SER A 168 -8.23 -10.60 13.67
CA SER A 168 -9.66 -10.63 13.94
C SER A 168 -10.16 -11.99 14.47
N ASN A 169 -9.44 -13.09 14.23
CA ASN A 169 -9.78 -14.40 14.77
C ASN A 169 -9.52 -14.54 16.26
N VAL A 170 -8.59 -13.76 16.79
CA VAL A 170 -8.09 -13.88 18.18
C VAL A 170 -8.41 -12.66 19.03
N THR A 171 -8.81 -11.53 18.42
CA THR A 171 -9.14 -10.30 19.12
C THR A 171 -10.60 -10.27 19.59
N PRO A 172 -10.86 -10.00 20.89
CA PRO A 172 -12.23 -9.75 21.36
C PRO A 172 -12.83 -8.48 20.70
N PRO A 173 -14.15 -8.42 20.45
CA PRO A 173 -15.19 -9.39 20.81
C PRO A 173 -15.44 -10.50 19.79
N VAL A 174 -14.81 -10.50 18.60
CA VAL A 174 -15.10 -11.49 17.55
C VAL A 174 -14.49 -12.86 17.91
N CYS A 175 -13.23 -12.93 18.29
CA CYS A 175 -12.52 -14.09 18.86
C CYS A 175 -13.01 -15.49 18.39
N LEU A 176 -13.33 -15.64 17.11
CA LEU A 176 -13.98 -16.88 16.62
C LEU A 176 -13.15 -18.14 16.93
N ALA A 177 -11.83 -18.05 16.82
CA ALA A 177 -10.96 -19.18 17.12
C ALA A 177 -11.00 -19.58 18.59
N ALA A 178 -11.16 -18.63 19.52
CA ALA A 178 -11.24 -18.91 20.96
C ALA A 178 -12.59 -19.52 21.37
N PHE A 179 -13.66 -19.26 20.61
CA PHE A 179 -15.00 -19.81 20.89
C PHE A 179 -15.21 -21.20 20.28
N THR A 180 -14.37 -21.62 19.34
CA THR A 180 -14.48 -22.90 18.64
C THR A 180 -13.49 -23.95 19.14
N ALA A 181 -12.55 -23.56 20.01
CA ALA A 181 -11.58 -24.45 20.65
C ALA A 181 -12.13 -25.03 21.96
#